data_774530741d596e76cea48bb0e2eee9a5
#
_entry.id   774530741d596e76cea48bb0e2eee9a5
#
_cell.length_a   1.000
_cell.length_b   1.000
_cell.length_c   1.000
_cell.angle_alpha   90.00
_cell.angle_beta   90.00
_cell.angle_gamma   90.00
#
_symmetry.space_group_name_H-M   'P 1'
#
loop_
_entity.id
_entity.type
_entity.pdbx_description
1 polymer ?
#
loop_
_entity_poly.entity_id
_entity_poly.type
_entity_poly.pdbx_seq_one_letter_code
_entity_poly.pdbx_strand_id
1 'polypeptide(L)'
;AKDLDRDDLDQWDVDVFKPIPSDGSHPTYDRDEVHEIYREWRKLFNQYNPPRFAVAEAWVNPDRQHLYASPKELGQVFNFEFAKKNWIRDEMHEAIAEGIASAKQSGSTSTWVMSNHDVPRNASRYALPQVSVPGHQHQLALDWLLRDGKTYVEDRALGTKRARAAILLELALPGSAYI
;
A
#
# COMPACT_ATOMS: atom_id res chain seq x y z
N ALA A 1 -18.84 11.34 -2.76
CA ALA A 1 -19.64 10.34 -2.07
C ALA A 1 -21.11 10.53 -2.45
N LYS A 2 -21.67 9.49 -3.06
CA LYS A 2 -23.03 9.54 -3.62
C LYS A 2 -24.14 9.49 -2.55
N ASP A 3 -23.78 9.17 -1.30
CA ASP A 3 -24.72 8.88 -0.22
C ASP A 3 -24.28 9.51 1.12
N LEU A 4 -23.87 10.78 1.09
CA LEU A 4 -23.52 11.51 2.32
C LEU A 4 -24.72 11.78 3.24
N ASP A 5 -25.95 11.69 2.67
CA ASP A 5 -27.20 11.90 3.39
C ASP A 5 -27.87 10.59 3.86
N ARG A 6 -27.09 9.51 3.96
CA ARG A 6 -27.62 8.23 4.44
C ARG A 6 -27.86 8.28 5.94
N ASP A 7 -29.06 7.94 6.36
CA ASP A 7 -29.47 7.86 7.78
C ASP A 7 -28.73 6.75 8.54
N ASP A 8 -28.08 5.81 7.83
CA ASP A 8 -27.35 4.68 8.41
C ASP A 8 -25.83 4.94 8.59
N LEU A 9 -25.33 6.12 8.26
CA LEU A 9 -23.91 6.45 8.43
C LEU A 9 -23.45 6.33 9.89
N ASP A 10 -24.32 6.69 10.84
CA ASP A 10 -24.03 6.59 12.28
C ASP A 10 -23.90 5.13 12.76
N GLN A 11 -24.47 4.17 12.01
CA GLN A 11 -24.35 2.74 12.32
C GLN A 11 -22.97 2.16 11.93
N TRP A 12 -22.26 2.87 11.11
CA TRP A 12 -20.89 2.56 10.68
C TRP A 12 -19.88 3.28 11.56
N ASP A 13 -20.14 3.28 12.84
CA ASP A 13 -19.21 3.82 13.81
C ASP A 13 -17.82 3.26 13.51
N VAL A 14 -16.86 4.16 13.32
CA VAL A 14 -15.49 3.81 12.97
C VAL A 14 -14.85 3.22 14.22
N ASP A 15 -15.33 2.06 14.61
CA ASP A 15 -14.61 1.20 15.52
C ASP A 15 -13.39 0.69 14.76
N VAL A 16 -12.28 1.40 14.96
CA VAL A 16 -10.98 1.07 14.35
C VAL A 16 -10.52 -0.36 14.62
N PHE A 17 -11.19 -1.07 15.51
CA PHE A 17 -10.95 -2.47 15.84
C PHE A 17 -11.86 -3.45 15.09
N LYS A 18 -12.92 -2.98 14.42
CA LYS A 18 -13.75 -3.85 13.58
C LYS A 18 -13.14 -3.99 12.20
N PRO A 19 -13.09 -5.21 11.65
CA PRO A 19 -12.70 -5.41 10.27
C PRO A 19 -13.61 -4.62 9.34
N ILE A 20 -13.04 -3.78 8.48
CA ILE A 20 -13.78 -3.09 7.44
C ILE A 20 -14.21 -4.15 6.41
N PRO A 21 -15.51 -4.18 6.00
CA PRO A 21 -15.94 -5.09 4.94
C PRO A 21 -15.13 -4.91 3.66
N SER A 22 -14.74 -6.03 3.04
CA SER A 22 -13.94 -6.06 1.81
C SER A 22 -14.77 -6.31 0.56
N ASP A 23 -16.06 -6.03 0.61
CA ASP A 23 -17.04 -6.34 -0.43
C ASP A 23 -17.62 -5.11 -1.14
N GLY A 24 -17.10 -3.91 -0.87
CA GLY A 24 -17.58 -2.65 -1.44
C GLY A 24 -18.84 -2.09 -0.75
N SER A 25 -19.33 -2.73 0.33
CA SER A 25 -20.57 -2.33 1.00
C SER A 25 -20.41 -1.20 2.01
N HIS A 26 -19.18 -0.92 2.46
CA HIS A 26 -18.93 0.15 3.44
C HIS A 26 -19.33 1.52 2.88
N PRO A 27 -20.10 2.37 3.59
CA PRO A 27 -20.66 3.61 3.03
C PRO A 27 -19.64 4.65 2.60
N THR A 28 -18.44 4.65 3.19
CA THR A 28 -17.41 5.67 2.93
C THR A 28 -16.06 5.08 2.52
N TYR A 29 -15.93 3.76 2.47
CA TYR A 29 -14.65 3.10 2.23
C TYR A 29 -14.78 2.02 1.17
N ASP A 30 -13.87 2.02 0.16
CA ASP A 30 -13.71 1.01 -0.88
C ASP A 30 -15.05 0.63 -1.57
N ARG A 31 -15.85 1.61 -1.90
CA ARG A 31 -17.15 1.41 -2.53
C ARG A 31 -17.02 1.04 -4.01
N ASP A 32 -17.91 0.17 -4.48
CA ASP A 32 -17.95 -0.22 -5.89
C ASP A 32 -18.21 0.97 -6.82
N GLU A 33 -18.97 1.97 -6.39
CA GLU A 33 -19.29 3.14 -7.20
C GLU A 33 -18.06 4.03 -7.50
N VAL A 34 -17.00 3.97 -6.69
CA VAL A 34 -15.76 4.72 -6.99
C VAL A 34 -15.12 4.26 -8.30
N HIS A 35 -15.29 2.98 -8.64
CA HIS A 35 -14.76 2.40 -9.87
C HIS A 35 -15.45 2.95 -11.13
N GLU A 36 -16.71 3.43 -11.02
CA GLU A 36 -17.37 4.13 -12.14
C GLU A 36 -16.63 5.44 -12.46
N ILE A 37 -16.24 6.18 -11.42
CA ILE A 37 -15.47 7.44 -11.56
C ILE A 37 -14.11 7.15 -12.21
N TYR A 38 -13.41 6.11 -11.79
CA TYR A 38 -12.10 5.75 -12.36
C TYR A 38 -12.21 5.30 -13.82
N ARG A 39 -13.29 4.64 -14.20
CA ARG A 39 -13.58 4.30 -15.62
C ARG A 39 -13.83 5.55 -16.47
N GLU A 40 -14.48 6.59 -15.91
CA GLU A 40 -14.62 7.89 -16.60
C GLU A 40 -13.25 8.58 -16.78
N TRP A 41 -12.42 8.58 -15.72
CA TRP A 41 -11.06 9.11 -15.83
C TRP A 41 -10.23 8.37 -16.87
N ARG A 42 -10.38 7.06 -16.96
CA ARG A 42 -9.70 6.25 -17.99
C ARG A 42 -10.05 6.71 -19.41
N LYS A 43 -11.30 7.06 -19.68
CA LYS A 43 -11.71 7.60 -20.98
C LYS A 43 -10.95 8.89 -21.31
N LEU A 44 -10.76 9.76 -20.32
CA LEU A 44 -9.98 10.98 -20.47
C LEU A 44 -8.48 10.67 -20.67
N PHE A 45 -7.90 9.77 -19.88
CA PHE A 45 -6.50 9.39 -19.99
C PHE A 45 -6.15 8.83 -21.37
N ASN A 46 -7.06 8.11 -22.00
CA ASN A 46 -6.88 7.51 -23.31
C ASN A 46 -6.92 8.53 -24.46
N GLN A 47 -7.32 9.78 -24.21
CA GLN A 47 -7.27 10.87 -25.23
C GLN A 47 -5.86 11.41 -25.43
N TYR A 48 -4.91 11.08 -24.57
CA TYR A 48 -3.53 11.48 -24.67
C TYR A 48 -2.69 10.45 -25.46
N ASN A 49 -1.61 10.90 -26.05
CA ASN A 49 -0.63 10.05 -26.74
C ASN A 49 0.78 10.32 -26.18
N PRO A 50 1.43 9.43 -25.44
CA PRO A 50 0.85 8.15 -24.98
C PRO A 50 -0.28 8.34 -23.95
N PRO A 51 -1.16 7.34 -23.77
CA PRO A 51 -2.21 7.38 -22.77
C PRO A 51 -1.66 7.65 -21.37
N ARG A 52 -2.38 8.42 -20.59
CA ARG A 52 -2.02 8.71 -19.20
C ARG A 52 -2.51 7.60 -18.27
N PHE A 53 -2.00 7.60 -17.05
CA PHE A 53 -2.46 6.71 -15.98
C PHE A 53 -2.38 7.45 -14.64
N ALA A 54 -2.98 6.88 -13.63
CA ALA A 54 -2.83 7.32 -12.24
C ALA A 54 -2.46 6.12 -11.37
N VAL A 55 -1.85 6.39 -10.23
CA VAL A 55 -1.60 5.39 -9.20
C VAL A 55 -2.56 5.61 -8.05
N ALA A 56 -3.22 4.54 -7.60
CA ALA A 56 -4.09 4.61 -6.45
C ALA A 56 -3.27 4.50 -5.15
N GLU A 57 -3.53 5.41 -4.22
CA GLU A 57 -3.19 5.23 -2.82
C GLU A 57 -4.42 4.63 -2.12
N ALA A 58 -4.57 3.30 -2.25
CA ALA A 58 -5.73 2.57 -1.76
C ALA A 58 -5.31 1.57 -0.67
N TRP A 59 -5.65 1.90 0.57
CA TRP A 59 -5.47 1.04 1.75
C TRP A 59 -6.61 0.02 1.85
N VAL A 60 -6.84 -0.71 0.78
CA VAL A 60 -7.90 -1.71 0.64
C VAL A 60 -7.36 -3.12 0.82
N ASN A 61 -8.25 -4.08 1.01
CA ASN A 61 -7.84 -5.47 1.09
C ASN A 61 -7.11 -5.93 -0.19
N PRO A 62 -6.08 -6.78 -0.07
CA PRO A 62 -5.28 -7.22 -1.22
C PRO A 62 -6.09 -7.80 -2.36
N ASP A 63 -7.16 -8.52 -2.05
CA ASP A 63 -8.08 -9.14 -3.03
C ASP A 63 -8.91 -8.11 -3.83
N ARG A 64 -8.97 -6.85 -3.38
CA ARG A 64 -9.64 -5.75 -4.10
C ARG A 64 -8.68 -4.78 -4.79
N GLN A 65 -7.40 -4.84 -4.49
CA GLN A 65 -6.39 -3.95 -5.10
C GLN A 65 -6.36 -4.05 -6.62
N HIS A 66 -6.61 -5.23 -7.17
CA HIS A 66 -6.62 -5.47 -8.60
C HIS A 66 -7.68 -4.65 -9.37
N LEU A 67 -8.76 -4.23 -8.70
CA LEU A 67 -9.79 -3.36 -9.29
C LEU A 67 -9.19 -2.00 -9.62
N TYR A 68 -8.51 -1.37 -8.66
CA TYR A 68 -7.85 -0.06 -8.81
C TYR A 68 -6.72 -0.11 -9.86
N ALA A 69 -5.94 -1.20 -9.87
CA ALA A 69 -4.84 -1.38 -10.79
C ALA A 69 -5.28 -1.70 -12.22
N SER A 70 -6.55 -1.98 -12.44
CA SER A 70 -7.08 -2.35 -13.75
C SER A 70 -6.70 -1.35 -14.84
N PRO A 71 -6.25 -1.81 -16.03
CA PRO A 71 -6.00 -0.93 -17.17
C PRO A 71 -7.28 -0.25 -17.70
N LYS A 72 -8.45 -0.69 -17.27
CA LYS A 72 -9.73 -0.04 -17.54
C LYS A 72 -10.07 1.10 -16.56
N GLU A 73 -9.25 1.27 -15.53
CA GLU A 73 -9.40 2.29 -14.47
C GLU A 73 -8.12 3.09 -14.30
N LEU A 74 -7.53 3.15 -13.10
CA LEU A 74 -6.36 3.99 -12.84
C LEU A 74 -5.10 3.45 -13.51
N GLY A 75 -4.93 2.13 -13.54
CA GLY A 75 -3.82 1.44 -14.18
C GLY A 75 -2.73 1.00 -13.21
N GLN A 76 -2.63 1.60 -12.03
CA GLN A 76 -1.68 1.23 -10.98
C GLN A 76 -2.28 1.42 -9.58
N VAL A 77 -1.77 0.65 -8.62
CA VAL A 77 -2.06 0.78 -7.18
C VAL A 77 -0.79 0.50 -6.39
N PHE A 78 -0.50 1.26 -5.34
CA PHE A 78 0.67 1.03 -4.51
C PHE A 78 0.59 -0.32 -3.78
N ASN A 79 1.68 -1.07 -3.81
CA ASN A 79 1.83 -2.30 -3.03
C ASN A 79 2.28 -1.97 -1.60
N PHE A 80 1.31 -1.62 -0.75
CA PHE A 80 1.59 -1.30 0.65
C PHE A 80 1.96 -2.53 1.49
N GLU A 81 1.61 -3.74 1.05
CA GLU A 81 2.07 -4.94 1.74
C GLU A 81 3.59 -5.05 1.68
N PHE A 82 4.19 -4.75 0.54
CA PHE A 82 5.65 -4.67 0.42
C PHE A 82 6.25 -3.57 1.32
N ALA A 83 5.62 -2.39 1.37
CA ALA A 83 6.07 -1.26 2.19
C ALA A 83 6.09 -1.58 3.69
N LYS A 84 5.19 -2.45 4.18
CA LYS A 84 5.06 -2.80 5.60
C LYS A 84 5.97 -3.95 6.05
N LYS A 85 6.55 -4.71 5.13
CA LYS A 85 7.32 -5.92 5.48
C LYS A 85 8.60 -5.60 6.26
N ASN A 86 8.97 -6.55 7.09
CA ASN A 86 10.22 -6.55 7.85
C ASN A 86 11.41 -6.80 6.91
N TRP A 87 12.62 -6.50 7.40
CA TRP A 87 13.85 -6.90 6.71
C TRP A 87 14.14 -8.40 6.94
N ILE A 88 13.19 -9.25 6.52
CA ILE A 88 13.22 -10.72 6.65
C ILE A 88 12.98 -11.31 5.26
N ARG A 89 13.87 -12.22 4.86
CA ARG A 89 13.87 -12.79 3.50
C ARG A 89 12.50 -13.35 3.10
N ASP A 90 11.89 -14.16 3.95
CA ASP A 90 10.68 -14.90 3.60
C ASP A 90 9.47 -13.95 3.51
N GLU A 91 9.38 -12.94 4.38
CA GLU A 91 8.34 -11.92 4.30
C GLU A 91 8.46 -11.06 3.04
N MET A 92 9.69 -10.66 2.67
CA MET A 92 9.95 -9.92 1.44
C MET A 92 9.61 -10.75 0.20
N HIS A 93 10.01 -12.02 0.19
CA HIS A 93 9.72 -12.95 -0.89
C HIS A 93 8.21 -13.15 -1.09
N GLU A 94 7.46 -13.34 0.00
CA GLU A 94 6.00 -13.47 -0.02
C GLU A 94 5.34 -12.23 -0.63
N ALA A 95 5.68 -11.03 -0.13
CA ALA A 95 5.10 -9.79 -0.62
C ALA A 95 5.43 -9.51 -2.10
N ILE A 96 6.61 -9.91 -2.56
CA ILE A 96 7.00 -9.80 -3.97
C ILE A 96 6.17 -10.78 -4.82
N ALA A 97 6.04 -12.03 -4.38
CA ALA A 97 5.27 -13.05 -5.11
C ALA A 97 3.79 -12.65 -5.21
N GLU A 98 3.19 -12.19 -4.12
CA GLU A 98 1.81 -11.69 -4.08
C GLU A 98 1.62 -10.46 -4.99
N GLY A 99 2.54 -9.49 -4.93
CA GLY A 99 2.48 -8.31 -5.78
C GLY A 99 2.55 -8.63 -7.27
N ILE A 100 3.40 -9.58 -7.68
CA ILE A 100 3.47 -10.06 -9.06
C ILE A 100 2.20 -10.80 -9.47
N ALA A 101 1.66 -11.62 -8.59
CA ALA A 101 0.40 -12.35 -8.84
C ALA A 101 -0.79 -11.39 -8.99
N SER A 102 -0.90 -10.38 -8.13
CA SER A 102 -1.92 -9.33 -8.20
C SER A 102 -1.83 -8.52 -9.49
N ALA A 103 -0.63 -8.13 -9.91
CA ALA A 103 -0.41 -7.44 -11.18
C ALA A 103 -0.85 -8.30 -12.37
N LYS A 104 -0.55 -9.59 -12.36
CA LYS A 104 -1.00 -10.53 -13.38
C LYS A 104 -2.53 -10.67 -13.41
N GLN A 105 -3.16 -10.73 -12.24
CA GLN A 105 -4.62 -10.82 -12.12
C GLN A 105 -5.32 -9.56 -12.66
N SER A 106 -4.79 -8.38 -12.35
CA SER A 106 -5.36 -7.11 -12.82
C SER A 106 -5.09 -6.83 -14.31
N GLY A 107 -4.15 -7.54 -14.92
CA GLY A 107 -3.65 -7.24 -16.27
C GLY A 107 -2.83 -5.95 -16.33
N SER A 108 -2.25 -5.54 -15.20
CA SER A 108 -1.47 -4.33 -15.02
C SER A 108 -0.02 -4.66 -14.65
N THR A 109 0.68 -3.69 -14.07
CA THR A 109 2.04 -3.85 -13.57
C THR A 109 2.09 -3.65 -12.06
N SER A 110 3.02 -4.31 -11.39
CA SER A 110 3.27 -4.07 -9.96
C SER A 110 3.79 -2.65 -9.75
N THR A 111 3.39 -2.05 -8.63
CA THR A 111 3.82 -0.71 -8.24
C THR A 111 4.48 -0.81 -6.87
N TRP A 112 5.79 -0.86 -6.87
CA TRP A 112 6.60 -1.06 -5.67
C TRP A 112 6.83 0.25 -4.96
N VAL A 113 6.75 0.22 -3.64
CA VAL A 113 7.01 1.36 -2.76
C VAL A 113 7.50 0.85 -1.41
N MET A 114 8.61 1.40 -0.91
CA MET A 114 9.21 1.00 0.38
C MET A 114 8.80 1.87 1.54
N SER A 115 8.42 3.11 1.28
CA SER A 115 7.94 4.04 2.30
C SER A 115 7.26 5.25 1.65
N ASN A 116 6.39 5.91 2.41
CA ASN A 116 5.79 7.19 2.06
C ASN A 116 5.70 8.09 3.30
N HIS A 117 4.89 9.13 3.28
CA HIS A 117 4.71 10.04 4.43
C HIS A 117 3.88 9.40 5.56
N ASP A 118 3.11 8.34 5.29
CA ASP A 118 2.23 7.67 6.25
C ASP A 118 2.88 6.46 6.93
N VAL A 119 3.99 5.96 6.39
CA VAL A 119 4.72 4.84 6.99
C VAL A 119 6.13 5.25 7.40
N PRO A 120 6.67 4.70 8.50
CA PRO A 120 8.03 4.99 8.93
C PRO A 120 9.03 4.72 7.81
N ARG A 121 9.91 5.70 7.56
CA ARG A 121 10.92 5.58 6.51
C ARG A 121 11.75 4.32 6.68
N ASN A 122 12.00 3.63 5.58
CA ASN A 122 12.70 2.34 5.56
C ASN A 122 14.06 2.39 6.30
N ALA A 123 14.83 3.48 6.19
CA ALA A 123 16.09 3.64 6.92
C ALA A 123 15.92 3.65 8.44
N SER A 124 14.87 4.29 8.95
CA SER A 124 14.56 4.30 10.39
C SER A 124 13.95 2.96 10.81
N ARG A 125 12.96 2.44 10.07
CA ARG A 125 12.30 1.17 10.37
C ARG A 125 13.27 -0.01 10.41
N TYR A 126 14.20 -0.06 9.47
CA TYR A 126 15.20 -1.14 9.40
C TYR A 126 16.41 -0.93 10.33
N ALA A 127 16.50 0.22 10.99
CA ALA A 127 17.49 0.49 12.05
C ALA A 127 17.05 -0.07 13.41
N LEU A 128 15.74 -0.34 13.57
CA LEU A 128 15.17 -0.87 14.80
C LEU A 128 15.35 -2.40 14.88
N PRO A 129 15.23 -3.00 16.09
CA PRO A 129 15.20 -4.46 16.22
C PRO A 129 14.16 -5.09 15.30
N GLN A 130 14.55 -6.10 14.53
CA GLN A 130 13.63 -6.79 13.63
C GLN A 130 12.82 -7.84 14.40
N VAL A 131 11.51 -7.88 14.16
CA VAL A 131 10.59 -8.84 14.78
C VAL A 131 10.03 -9.78 13.73
N SER A 132 9.89 -11.04 14.08
CA SER A 132 9.47 -12.09 13.14
C SER A 132 7.96 -12.27 13.04
N VAL A 133 7.17 -11.30 13.52
CA VAL A 133 5.72 -11.36 13.45
C VAL A 133 5.24 -10.39 12.35
N PRO A 134 4.54 -10.88 11.33
CA PRO A 134 4.08 -10.05 10.22
C PRO A 134 3.34 -8.79 10.69
N GLY A 135 3.68 -7.65 10.11
CA GLY A 135 3.09 -6.35 10.46
C GLY A 135 3.63 -5.70 11.75
N HIS A 136 4.21 -6.46 12.67
CA HIS A 136 4.69 -5.91 13.96
C HIS A 136 5.86 -4.94 13.80
N GLN A 137 6.69 -5.09 12.78
CA GLN A 137 7.80 -4.14 12.53
C GLN A 137 7.26 -2.74 12.22
N HIS A 138 6.19 -2.65 11.47
CA HIS A 138 5.52 -1.39 11.19
C HIS A 138 4.97 -0.77 12.49
N GLN A 139 4.28 -1.54 13.32
CA GLN A 139 3.76 -1.09 14.61
C GLN A 139 4.87 -0.67 15.56
N LEU A 140 5.95 -1.44 15.64
CA LEU A 140 7.11 -1.11 16.46
C LEU A 140 7.76 0.21 16.03
N ALA A 141 7.86 0.46 14.74
CA ALA A 141 8.41 1.70 14.21
C ALA A 141 7.47 2.90 14.44
N LEU A 142 6.16 2.71 14.37
CA LEU A 142 5.17 3.74 14.73
C LEU A 142 5.25 4.07 16.23
N ASP A 143 5.28 3.07 17.11
CA ASP A 143 5.43 3.27 18.56
C ASP A 143 6.73 4.03 18.88
N TRP A 144 7.83 3.67 18.21
CA TRP A 144 9.11 4.39 18.36
C TRP A 144 9.00 5.85 17.96
N LEU A 145 8.33 6.17 16.83
CA LEU A 145 8.11 7.56 16.40
C LEU A 145 7.23 8.33 17.37
N LEU A 146 6.11 7.75 17.80
CA LEU A 146 5.15 8.38 18.72
C LEU A 146 5.75 8.65 20.12
N ARG A 147 6.86 8.00 20.46
CA ARG A 147 7.59 8.17 21.73
C ARG A 147 8.93 8.89 21.55
N ASP A 148 9.03 9.78 20.57
CA ASP A 148 10.21 10.60 20.27
C ASP A 148 11.50 9.79 20.06
N GLY A 149 11.39 8.57 19.52
CA GLY A 149 12.55 7.71 19.30
C GLY A 149 13.18 7.11 20.56
N LYS A 150 12.46 7.07 21.69
CA LYS A 150 13.01 6.66 22.98
C LYS A 150 12.76 5.21 23.36
N THR A 151 11.82 4.53 22.68
CA THR A 151 11.39 3.17 23.04
C THR A 151 12.45 2.12 22.71
N TYR A 152 13.16 2.28 21.61
CA TYR A 152 14.15 1.35 21.11
C TYR A 152 15.43 2.09 20.69
N VAL A 153 16.57 1.42 20.83
CA VAL A 153 17.84 1.93 20.31
C VAL A 153 17.94 1.60 18.83
N GLU A 154 18.11 2.62 17.99
CA GLU A 154 18.32 2.45 16.56
C GLU A 154 19.80 2.22 16.22
N ASP A 155 20.07 1.28 15.33
CA ASP A 155 21.35 1.16 14.61
C ASP A 155 21.22 1.86 13.26
N ARG A 156 21.50 3.16 13.23
CA ARG A 156 21.36 3.98 12.03
C ARG A 156 22.26 3.52 10.89
N ALA A 157 23.46 3.05 11.19
CA ALA A 157 24.39 2.56 10.17
C ALA A 157 23.84 1.31 9.48
N LEU A 158 23.35 0.36 10.28
CA LEU A 158 22.71 -0.87 9.76
C LEU A 158 21.41 -0.56 9.04
N GLY A 159 20.57 0.32 9.58
CA GLY A 159 19.31 0.74 8.93
C GLY A 159 19.55 1.38 7.57
N THR A 160 20.52 2.25 7.44
CA THR A 160 20.91 2.86 6.17
C THR A 160 21.42 1.80 5.18
N LYS A 161 22.23 0.86 5.62
CA LYS A 161 22.72 -0.25 4.77
C LYS A 161 21.56 -1.11 4.25
N ARG A 162 20.62 -1.47 5.13
CA ARG A 162 19.43 -2.25 4.79
C ARG A 162 18.52 -1.47 3.83
N ALA A 163 18.28 -0.19 4.09
CA ALA A 163 17.48 0.65 3.22
C ALA A 163 18.03 0.76 1.80
N ARG A 164 19.35 0.92 1.66
CA ARG A 164 20.00 0.94 0.34
C ARG A 164 19.85 -0.40 -0.40
N ALA A 165 19.96 -1.52 0.31
CA ALA A 165 19.74 -2.83 -0.28
C ALA A 165 18.27 -3.03 -0.67
N ALA A 166 17.32 -2.53 0.15
CA ALA A 166 15.89 -2.58 -0.13
C ALA A 166 15.53 -1.78 -1.39
N ILE A 167 16.05 -0.56 -1.55
CA ILE A 167 15.85 0.26 -2.74
C ILE A 167 16.47 -0.43 -3.99
N LEU A 168 17.63 -1.05 -3.84
CA LEU A 168 18.23 -1.80 -4.95
C LEU A 168 17.35 -2.99 -5.37
N LEU A 169 16.77 -3.71 -4.39
CA LEU A 169 15.80 -4.77 -4.64
C LEU A 169 14.57 -4.21 -5.36
N GLU A 170 13.97 -3.13 -4.85
CA GLU A 170 12.80 -2.48 -5.44
C GLU A 170 13.03 -2.12 -6.90
N LEU A 171 14.18 -1.51 -7.21
CA LEU A 171 14.56 -1.12 -8.59
C LEU A 171 14.84 -2.32 -9.50
N ALA A 172 15.14 -3.49 -8.95
CA ALA A 172 15.38 -4.72 -9.71
C ALA A 172 14.10 -5.52 -10.00
N LEU A 173 12.99 -5.19 -9.34
CA LEU A 173 11.72 -5.90 -9.53
C LEU A 173 11.02 -5.45 -10.82
N PRO A 174 10.23 -6.34 -11.45
CA PRO A 174 9.45 -5.97 -12.62
C PRO A 174 8.30 -5.05 -12.21
N GLY A 175 8.16 -3.91 -12.90
CA GLY A 175 7.08 -2.97 -12.64
C GLY A 175 7.56 -1.53 -12.48
N SER A 176 6.78 -0.74 -11.75
CA SER A 176 7.08 0.67 -11.43
C SER A 176 7.60 0.78 -10.00
N ALA A 177 8.72 1.45 -9.80
CA ALA A 177 9.27 1.76 -8.48
C ALA A 177 9.01 3.23 -8.12
N TYR A 178 8.54 3.47 -6.92
CA TYR A 178 8.28 4.80 -6.36
C TYR A 178 9.15 5.01 -5.11
N ILE A 179 10.12 5.91 -5.21
CA ILE A 179 11.15 6.16 -4.19
C ILE A 179 10.94 7.50 -3.53
#